data_3da08e659b20398b47229bd25b0510d7
#
_entry.id   3da08e659b20398b47229bd25b0510d7
#
_cell.length_a   1.000
_cell.length_b   1.000
_cell.length_c   1.000
_cell.angle_alpha   90.00
_cell.angle_beta   90.00
_cell.angle_gamma   90.00
#
_symmetry.space_group_name_H-M   'P 1'
#
loop_
_entity.id
_entity.type
_entity.pdbx_description
1 polymer ?
#
loop_
_entity_poly.entity_id
_entity_poly.type
_entity_poly.pdbx_seq_one_letter_code
_entity_poly.pdbx_strand_id
1 'polypeptide(L)'
;MPVKIRLSKKGRKKLPYYHIVVADSRAPRDGKFVERIGLYNPQTNPATIELNFDSALDWLQKGAQPTDTCRAILSEQGVMMKKHLLEGAKKGAFSAEEADSRFQKWYTEKSSRLKAQVDKISKGK
;
A
#
# COMPACT_ATOMS: atom_id res chain seq x y z
N MET A 1 -4.30 -7.42 -18.80
CA MET A 1 -5.47 -8.00 -18.11
C MET A 1 -6.03 -7.01 -17.12
N PRO A 2 -7.36 -6.89 -17.01
CA PRO A 2 -7.95 -5.93 -16.09
C PRO A 2 -7.93 -6.44 -14.65
N VAL A 3 -6.75 -6.38 -14.04
CA VAL A 3 -6.54 -6.77 -12.64
C VAL A 3 -6.45 -5.51 -11.80
N LYS A 4 -7.15 -5.48 -10.67
CA LYS A 4 -7.17 -4.34 -9.77
C LYS A 4 -6.75 -4.72 -8.35
N ILE A 5 -6.11 -3.78 -7.67
CA ILE A 5 -5.84 -3.86 -6.24
C ILE A 5 -6.96 -3.09 -5.55
N ARG A 6 -7.72 -3.77 -4.72
CA ARG A 6 -8.90 -3.17 -4.09
C ARG A 6 -9.16 -3.73 -2.70
N LEU A 7 -10.07 -3.10 -1.96
CA LEU A 7 -10.45 -3.53 -0.63
C LEU A 7 -11.64 -4.49 -0.70
N SER A 8 -11.54 -5.59 0.05
CA SER A 8 -12.63 -6.54 0.25
C SER A 8 -13.10 -6.43 1.69
N LYS A 9 -14.39 -6.13 1.89
CA LYS A 9 -14.95 -5.88 3.21
C LYS A 9 -15.05 -7.18 4.02
N LYS A 10 -14.63 -7.11 5.27
CA LYS A 10 -14.69 -8.22 6.25
C LYS A 10 -15.18 -7.67 7.59
N GLY A 11 -15.41 -8.57 8.53
CA GLY A 11 -15.80 -8.20 9.87
C GLY A 11 -17.30 -7.98 10.02
N ARG A 12 -17.66 -7.30 11.12
CA ARG A 12 -19.06 -7.06 11.48
C ARG A 12 -19.59 -5.80 10.80
N LYS A 13 -20.91 -5.71 10.66
CA LYS A 13 -21.59 -4.59 10.02
C LYS A 13 -21.18 -3.22 10.60
N LYS A 14 -21.01 -3.12 11.92
CA LYS A 14 -20.65 -1.88 12.60
C LYS A 14 -19.15 -1.67 12.81
N LEU A 15 -18.37 -2.74 12.64
CA LEU A 15 -16.91 -2.72 12.83
C LEU A 15 -16.22 -3.40 11.65
N PRO A 16 -16.33 -2.83 10.44
CA PRO A 16 -15.72 -3.45 9.28
C PRO A 16 -14.20 -3.28 9.28
N TYR A 17 -13.53 -4.26 8.76
CA TYR A 17 -12.14 -4.14 8.33
C TYR A 17 -12.03 -4.69 6.91
N TYR A 18 -10.89 -4.50 6.28
CA TYR A 18 -10.76 -4.81 4.85
C TYR A 18 -9.51 -5.61 4.58
N HIS A 19 -9.64 -6.59 3.68
CA HIS A 19 -8.46 -7.22 3.07
C HIS A 19 -8.07 -6.43 1.84
N ILE A 20 -6.77 -6.20 1.65
CA ILE A 20 -6.24 -5.61 0.44
C ILE A 20 -5.97 -6.77 -0.50
N VAL A 21 -6.71 -6.84 -1.60
CA VAL A 21 -6.67 -7.99 -2.50
C VAL A 21 -6.41 -7.56 -3.95
N VAL A 22 -5.83 -8.48 -4.70
CA VAL A 22 -5.69 -8.37 -6.16
C VAL A 22 -6.79 -9.23 -6.76
N ALA A 23 -7.62 -8.65 -7.61
CA ALA A 23 -8.76 -9.34 -8.20
C ALA A 23 -9.02 -8.86 -9.62
N ASP A 24 -9.69 -9.72 -10.40
CA ASP A 24 -10.20 -9.34 -11.71
C ASP A 24 -11.21 -8.20 -11.54
N SER A 25 -11.12 -7.18 -12.39
CA SER A 25 -12.00 -6.00 -12.32
C SER A 25 -13.49 -6.36 -12.43
N ARG A 26 -13.80 -7.51 -13.02
CA ARG A 26 -15.17 -7.99 -13.20
C ARG A 26 -15.70 -8.78 -12.00
N ALA A 27 -14.83 -9.18 -11.08
CA ALA A 27 -15.24 -9.94 -9.90
C ALA A 27 -15.97 -9.01 -8.90
N PRO A 28 -16.98 -9.53 -8.15
CA PRO A 28 -17.64 -8.75 -7.09
C PRO A 28 -16.64 -8.28 -6.04
N ARG A 29 -16.92 -7.13 -5.41
CA ARG A 29 -16.04 -6.51 -4.41
C ARG A 29 -15.60 -7.49 -3.31
N ASP A 30 -16.54 -8.27 -2.78
CA ASP A 30 -16.29 -9.20 -1.67
C ASP A 30 -16.23 -10.66 -2.15
N GLY A 31 -16.10 -10.88 -3.47
CA GLY A 31 -16.05 -12.19 -4.08
C GLY A 31 -14.62 -12.74 -4.20
N LYS A 32 -14.45 -13.61 -5.20
CA LYS A 32 -13.17 -14.25 -5.45
C LYS A 32 -12.07 -13.24 -5.79
N PHE A 33 -10.88 -13.50 -5.30
CA PHE A 33 -9.69 -12.70 -5.59
C PHE A 33 -8.53 -13.60 -6.01
N VAL A 34 -7.54 -13.00 -6.66
CA VAL A 34 -6.34 -13.70 -7.11
C VAL A 34 -5.38 -13.92 -5.94
N GLU A 35 -5.12 -12.85 -5.17
CA GLU A 35 -4.19 -12.91 -4.04
C GLU A 35 -4.56 -11.85 -3.01
N ARG A 36 -4.45 -12.20 -1.73
CA ARG A 36 -4.56 -11.25 -0.63
C ARG A 36 -3.16 -10.71 -0.33
N ILE A 37 -2.98 -9.40 -0.42
CA ILE A 37 -1.68 -8.76 -0.21
C ILE A 37 -1.59 -7.94 1.07
N GLY A 38 -2.70 -7.81 1.80
CA GLY A 38 -2.64 -7.05 3.05
C GLY A 38 -3.98 -6.91 3.75
N LEU A 39 -3.97 -6.08 4.77
CA LEU A 39 -5.12 -5.82 5.64
C LEU A 39 -5.17 -4.32 5.96
N TYR A 40 -6.37 -3.76 5.97
CA TYR A 40 -6.62 -2.38 6.38
C TYR A 40 -7.72 -2.38 7.44
N ASN A 41 -7.40 -1.91 8.63
CA ASN A 41 -8.37 -1.79 9.72
C ASN A 41 -8.49 -0.33 10.16
N PRO A 42 -9.57 0.36 9.78
CA PRO A 42 -9.77 1.76 10.15
C PRO A 42 -10.29 1.94 11.58
N GLN A 43 -10.60 0.86 12.28
CA GLN A 43 -11.15 0.95 13.64
C GLN A 43 -10.10 1.30 14.69
N THR A 44 -8.84 1.06 14.41
CA THR A 44 -7.73 1.44 15.29
C THR A 44 -7.32 2.89 15.06
N ASN A 45 -6.70 3.51 16.05
CA ASN A 45 -6.20 4.88 15.92
C ASN A 45 -4.71 4.92 16.32
N PRO A 46 -3.79 5.13 15.36
CA PRO A 46 -4.04 5.28 13.93
C PRO A 46 -4.51 3.98 13.27
N ALA A 47 -5.11 4.07 12.08
CA ALA A 47 -5.58 2.91 11.33
C ALA A 47 -4.45 1.90 11.12
N THR A 48 -4.77 0.62 11.29
CA THR A 48 -3.80 -0.46 11.10
C THR A 48 -3.73 -0.83 9.63
N ILE A 49 -2.52 -0.83 9.09
CA ILE A 49 -2.25 -1.26 7.72
C ILE A 49 -1.15 -2.31 7.77
N GLU A 50 -1.46 -3.53 7.37
CA GLU A 50 -0.49 -4.59 7.16
C GLU A 50 -0.42 -4.86 5.67
N LEU A 51 0.78 -4.86 5.10
CA LEU A 51 0.95 -4.99 3.66
C LEU A 51 2.17 -5.83 3.34
N ASN A 52 1.98 -6.80 2.45
CA ASN A 52 3.11 -7.51 1.85
C ASN A 52 3.67 -6.59 0.75
N PHE A 53 4.71 -5.84 1.10
CA PHE A 53 5.30 -4.83 0.24
C PHE A 53 5.76 -5.42 -1.10
N ASP A 54 6.47 -6.55 -1.06
CA ASP A 54 7.02 -7.17 -2.27
C ASP A 54 5.92 -7.63 -3.23
N SER A 55 4.86 -8.26 -2.70
CA SER A 55 3.74 -8.69 -3.53
C SER A 55 3.00 -7.50 -4.14
N ALA A 56 2.77 -6.44 -3.36
CA ALA A 56 2.11 -5.24 -3.86
C ALA A 56 2.92 -4.59 -4.98
N LEU A 57 4.23 -4.46 -4.77
CA LEU A 57 5.12 -3.89 -5.78
C LEU A 57 5.13 -4.74 -7.05
N ASP A 58 5.22 -6.05 -6.92
CA ASP A 58 5.23 -6.98 -8.05
C ASP A 58 3.96 -6.84 -8.88
N TRP A 59 2.79 -6.80 -8.22
CA TRP A 59 1.52 -6.63 -8.94
C TRP A 59 1.42 -5.28 -9.64
N LEU A 60 1.91 -4.21 -9.01
CA LEU A 60 1.94 -2.89 -9.65
C LEU A 60 2.83 -2.89 -10.89
N GLN A 61 3.98 -3.55 -10.81
CA GLN A 61 4.89 -3.67 -11.96
C GLN A 61 4.28 -4.49 -13.10
N LYS A 62 3.41 -5.45 -12.77
CA LYS A 62 2.68 -6.25 -13.75
C LYS A 62 1.48 -5.51 -14.36
N GLY A 63 1.19 -4.31 -13.88
CA GLY A 63 0.11 -3.48 -14.43
C GLY A 63 -1.19 -3.50 -13.65
N ALA A 64 -1.23 -4.11 -12.47
CA ALA A 64 -2.42 -4.06 -11.63
C ALA A 64 -2.72 -2.61 -11.24
N GLN A 65 -3.99 -2.21 -11.33
CA GLN A 65 -4.38 -0.83 -11.06
C GLN A 65 -5.07 -0.72 -9.70
N PRO A 66 -4.52 0.08 -8.77
CA PRO A 66 -5.15 0.28 -7.47
C PRO A 66 -6.35 1.21 -7.59
N THR A 67 -7.38 0.94 -6.77
CA THR A 67 -8.46 1.91 -6.58
C THR A 67 -7.90 3.13 -5.86
N ASP A 68 -8.65 4.24 -5.84
CA ASP A 68 -8.17 5.48 -5.21
C ASP A 68 -7.79 5.27 -3.74
N THR A 69 -8.61 4.55 -2.98
CA THR A 69 -8.33 4.24 -1.58
C THR A 69 -7.08 3.37 -1.44
N CYS A 70 -6.94 2.33 -2.27
CA CYS A 70 -5.75 1.48 -2.25
C CYS A 70 -4.50 2.23 -2.67
N ARG A 71 -4.61 3.13 -3.64
CA ARG A 71 -3.49 3.98 -4.06
C ARG A 71 -2.98 4.82 -2.90
N ALA A 72 -3.89 5.41 -2.12
CA ALA A 72 -3.52 6.19 -0.94
C ALA A 72 -2.80 5.33 0.09
N ILE A 73 -3.30 4.12 0.36
CA ILE A 73 -2.67 3.17 1.28
C ILE A 73 -1.28 2.77 0.79
N LEU A 74 -1.16 2.41 -0.49
CA LEU A 74 0.12 2.01 -1.08
C LEU A 74 1.12 3.15 -1.07
N SER A 75 0.66 4.38 -1.32
CA SER A 75 1.52 5.58 -1.27
C SER A 75 2.05 5.81 0.14
N GLU A 76 1.19 5.65 1.15
CA GLU A 76 1.58 5.79 2.55
C GLU A 76 2.62 4.75 2.95
N GLN A 77 2.50 3.52 2.46
CA GLN A 77 3.45 2.44 2.74
C GLN A 77 4.72 2.50 1.90
N GLY A 78 4.79 3.39 0.92
CA GLY A 78 5.98 3.59 0.10
C GLY A 78 6.06 2.75 -1.17
N VAL A 79 5.05 1.93 -1.45
CA VAL A 79 5.05 1.05 -2.63
C VAL A 79 5.05 1.85 -3.92
N MET A 80 4.23 2.91 -3.98
CA MET A 80 4.15 3.76 -5.18
C MET A 80 5.46 4.51 -5.42
N MET A 81 6.13 4.95 -4.36
CA MET A 81 7.43 5.60 -4.45
C MET A 81 8.49 4.64 -4.99
N LYS A 82 8.52 3.41 -4.46
CA LYS A 82 9.45 2.38 -4.93
C LYS A 82 9.24 2.06 -6.41
N LYS A 83 7.97 1.91 -6.83
CA LYS A 83 7.61 1.69 -8.23
C LYS A 83 8.15 2.82 -9.11
N HIS A 84 7.91 4.07 -8.71
CA HIS A 84 8.36 5.25 -9.45
C HIS A 84 9.88 5.28 -9.61
N LEU A 85 10.61 5.00 -8.53
CA LEU A 85 12.07 4.99 -8.55
C LEU A 85 12.63 3.87 -9.43
N LEU A 86 12.01 2.69 -9.39
CA LEU A 86 12.43 1.58 -10.24
C LEU A 86 12.18 1.86 -11.72
N GLU A 87 11.06 2.49 -12.05
CA GLU A 87 10.77 2.92 -13.43
C GLU A 87 11.78 3.95 -13.91
N GLY A 88 12.16 4.91 -13.05
CA GLY A 88 13.18 5.89 -13.37
C GLY A 88 14.53 5.25 -13.64
N ALA A 89 14.94 4.28 -12.84
CA ALA A 89 16.18 3.53 -13.03
C ALA A 89 16.15 2.75 -14.34
N LYS A 90 15.00 2.13 -14.65
CA LYS A 90 14.81 1.36 -15.89
C LYS A 90 14.91 2.24 -17.13
N LYS A 91 14.45 3.50 -17.02
CA LYS A 91 14.52 4.49 -18.11
C LYS A 91 15.91 5.14 -18.24
N GLY A 92 16.84 4.82 -17.35
CA GLY A 92 18.19 5.36 -17.38
C GLY A 92 18.37 6.72 -16.73
N ALA A 93 17.36 7.23 -16.00
CA ALA A 93 17.47 8.50 -15.32
C ALA A 93 18.50 8.47 -14.18
N PHE A 94 18.64 7.32 -13.52
CA PHE A 94 19.62 7.07 -12.47
C PHE A 94 19.82 5.57 -12.31
N SER A 95 20.84 5.15 -11.56
CA SER A 95 21.13 3.72 -11.37
C SER A 95 20.15 3.08 -10.39
N ALA A 96 20.08 1.74 -10.41
CA ALA A 96 19.26 0.99 -9.47
C ALA A 96 19.72 1.21 -8.03
N GLU A 97 21.04 1.34 -7.79
CA GLU A 97 21.58 1.63 -6.47
C GLU A 97 21.13 3.00 -5.96
N GLU A 98 21.12 3.99 -6.84
CA GLU A 98 20.64 5.33 -6.51
C GLU A 98 19.14 5.32 -6.21
N ALA A 99 18.35 4.52 -6.95
CA ALA A 99 16.92 4.35 -6.67
C ALA A 99 16.71 3.80 -5.25
N ASP A 100 17.46 2.78 -4.87
CA ASP A 100 17.37 2.19 -3.53
C ASP A 100 17.75 3.20 -2.45
N SER A 101 18.80 3.97 -2.67
CA SER A 101 19.24 5.01 -1.73
C SER A 101 18.17 6.07 -1.54
N ARG A 102 17.56 6.54 -2.62
CA ARG A 102 16.49 7.54 -2.58
C ARG A 102 15.27 7.00 -1.85
N PHE A 103 14.91 5.74 -2.10
CA PHE A 103 13.78 5.10 -1.42
C PHE A 103 14.03 4.97 0.08
N GLN A 104 15.21 4.51 0.49
CA GLN A 104 15.55 4.34 1.90
C GLN A 104 15.52 5.68 2.64
N LYS A 105 16.05 6.72 2.03
CA LYS A 105 16.01 8.08 2.61
C LYS A 105 14.58 8.55 2.80
N TRP A 106 13.77 8.43 1.77
CA TRP A 106 12.36 8.83 1.82
C TRP A 106 11.59 8.06 2.88
N TYR A 107 11.79 6.74 2.92
CA TYR A 107 11.11 5.86 3.85
C TYR A 107 11.50 6.18 5.30
N THR A 108 12.77 6.42 5.55
CA THR A 108 13.27 6.77 6.87
C THR A 108 12.66 8.09 7.36
N GLU A 109 12.61 9.10 6.51
CA GLU A 109 12.02 10.39 6.84
C GLU A 109 10.52 10.24 7.13
N LYS A 110 9.81 9.47 6.32
CA LYS A 110 8.37 9.25 6.51
C LYS A 110 8.09 8.47 7.79
N SER A 111 8.86 7.44 8.08
CA SER A 111 8.72 6.64 9.30
C SER A 111 8.94 7.48 10.55
N SER A 112 9.93 8.37 10.52
CA SER A 112 10.18 9.29 11.64
C SER A 112 9.01 10.24 11.86
N ARG A 113 8.41 10.77 10.78
CA ARG A 113 7.25 11.66 10.89
C ARG A 113 6.03 10.92 11.44
N LEU A 114 5.77 9.69 10.99
CA LEU A 114 4.66 8.88 11.48
C LEU A 114 4.83 8.54 12.96
N LYS A 115 6.04 8.19 13.38
CA LYS A 115 6.34 7.91 14.77
C LYS A 115 6.11 9.14 15.65
N ALA A 116 6.52 10.30 15.19
CA ALA A 116 6.28 11.56 15.91
C ALA A 116 4.79 11.84 16.06
N GLN A 117 3.99 11.57 15.02
CA GLN A 117 2.54 11.73 15.07
C GLN A 117 1.89 10.76 16.06
N VAL A 118 2.32 9.51 16.08
CA VAL A 118 1.81 8.49 17.01
C VAL A 118 2.13 8.89 18.45
N ASP A 119 3.36 9.31 18.72
CA ASP A 119 3.77 9.78 20.05
C ASP A 119 2.94 10.99 20.50
N LYS A 120 2.68 11.91 19.58
CA LYS A 120 1.86 13.10 19.86
C LYS A 120 0.42 12.73 20.20
N ILE A 121 -0.16 11.76 19.48
CA ILE A 121 -1.50 11.25 19.75
C ILE A 121 -1.56 10.58 21.12
N SER A 122 -0.56 9.76 21.45
CA SER A 122 -0.48 9.09 22.76
C SER A 122 -0.36 10.07 23.91
N LYS A 123 0.40 11.15 23.74
CA LYS A 123 0.60 12.18 24.76
C LYS A 123 -0.61 13.11 24.92
N GLY A 124 -1.45 13.20 23.89
CA GLY A 124 -2.63 14.07 23.88
C GLY A 124 -3.82 13.51 24.64
N LYS A 125 -3.67 12.35 25.25
CA LYS A 125 -4.72 11.77 26.10
C LYS A 125 -4.45 12.11 27.60
#